data_5477e8b9592fb8e6e03fdfb182a1466f
#
_entry.id   5477e8b9592fb8e6e03fdfb182a1466f
#
_cell.length_a   1.000
_cell.length_b   1.000
_cell.length_c   1.000
_cell.angle_alpha   90.00
_cell.angle_beta   90.00
_cell.angle_gamma   90.00
#
_symmetry.space_group_name_H-M   'P 1'
#
loop_
_entity.id
_entity.type
_entity.pdbx_description
1 polymer ?
#
loop_
_entity_poly.entity_id
_entity_poly.type
_entity_poly.pdbx_seq_one_letter_code
_entity_poly.pdbx_strand_id
1 'polypeptide(L)'
;FIGMFGIYSTWMIGKYLFLDKEFYDTVRKPFKKFEKLITYGFETLLVLIVILTAYVQINKFTTIVDNDGYYSDGAIEAVINAKPKRMYNDFGQGGYLLYKLDKANALDDMNIFIYGLGDVFSNNILIDTTKLYKLQEDPEKLIAKYNFDLMLTVSKSPLCRYLIQNPNWKVLYSDDMNYVFVRNT
;
A
#
# COMPACT_ATOMS: atom_id res chain seq x y z
N PHE A 1 13.47 -2.88 -6.68
CA PHE A 1 14.43 -3.01 -7.79
C PHE A 1 15.24 -1.73 -8.04
N ILE A 2 14.63 -0.55 -8.07
CA ILE A 2 15.30 0.74 -8.36
C ILE A 2 16.38 1.06 -7.31
N GLY A 3 16.16 0.79 -6.03
CA GLY A 3 17.13 1.05 -4.97
C GLY A 3 18.40 0.19 -5.06
N MET A 4 18.26 -1.10 -5.36
CA MET A 4 19.43 -1.98 -5.52
C MET A 4 20.25 -1.64 -6.77
N PHE A 5 19.58 -1.26 -7.86
CA PHE A 5 20.25 -0.80 -9.08
C PHE A 5 21.06 0.48 -8.82
N GLY A 6 20.50 1.43 -8.07
CA GLY A 6 21.19 2.66 -7.67
C GLY A 6 22.47 2.39 -6.87
N ILE A 7 22.42 1.52 -5.87
CA ILE A 7 23.56 1.15 -5.02
C ILE A 7 24.66 0.46 -5.87
N TYR A 8 24.26 -0.50 -6.72
CA TYR A 8 25.21 -1.21 -7.59
C TYR A 8 25.86 -0.28 -8.61
N SER A 9 25.10 0.60 -9.24
CA SER A 9 25.62 1.58 -10.20
C SER A 9 26.60 2.56 -9.54
N THR A 10 26.29 3.04 -8.35
CA THR A 10 27.18 3.94 -7.59
C THR A 10 28.47 3.25 -7.20
N TRP A 11 28.41 1.99 -6.78
CA TRP A 11 29.59 1.18 -6.48
C TRP A 11 30.45 0.92 -7.72
N MET A 12 29.83 0.57 -8.85
CA MET A 12 30.54 0.34 -10.12
C MET A 12 31.22 1.60 -10.62
N ILE A 13 30.52 2.74 -10.63
CA ILE A 13 31.09 4.05 -11.03
C ILE A 13 32.25 4.41 -10.11
N GLY A 14 32.10 4.28 -8.80
CA GLY A 14 33.15 4.52 -7.83
C GLY A 14 34.40 3.64 -8.11
N LYS A 15 34.19 2.33 -8.33
CA LYS A 15 35.27 1.40 -8.61
C LYS A 15 36.06 1.79 -9.87
N TYR A 16 35.39 2.13 -10.97
CA TYR A 16 36.06 2.50 -12.22
C TYR A 16 36.76 3.85 -12.11
N LEU A 17 36.15 4.87 -11.54
CA LEU A 17 36.75 6.19 -11.37
C LEU A 17 37.98 6.19 -10.44
N PHE A 18 38.00 5.34 -9.40
CA PHE A 18 39.10 5.28 -8.44
C PHE A 18 40.25 4.36 -8.89
N LEU A 19 40.00 3.42 -9.84
CA LEU A 19 41.04 2.51 -10.34
C LEU A 19 41.67 2.98 -11.64
N ASP A 20 41.12 4.01 -12.29
CA ASP A 20 41.67 4.57 -13.50
C ASP A 20 42.86 5.49 -13.17
N LYS A 21 44.07 5.02 -13.54
CA LYS A 21 45.33 5.73 -13.30
C LYS A 21 45.38 7.06 -14.05
N GLU A 22 44.84 7.12 -15.24
CA GLU A 22 44.81 8.33 -16.08
C GLU A 22 43.90 9.39 -15.47
N PHE A 23 42.75 8.99 -14.98
CA PHE A 23 41.81 9.84 -14.21
C PHE A 23 42.48 10.35 -12.91
N TYR A 24 43.20 9.48 -12.18
CA TYR A 24 43.90 9.85 -10.97
C TYR A 24 44.96 10.91 -11.23
N ASP A 25 45.82 10.70 -12.23
CA ASP A 25 46.94 11.63 -12.53
C ASP A 25 46.43 12.98 -13.09
N THR A 26 45.36 12.98 -13.85
CA THR A 26 44.83 14.17 -14.49
C THR A 26 43.96 14.99 -13.56
N VAL A 27 43.08 14.34 -12.81
CA VAL A 27 42.04 15.03 -12.02
C VAL A 27 42.43 15.14 -10.54
N ARG A 28 42.94 14.07 -9.94
CA ARG A 28 43.13 13.99 -8.49
C ARG A 28 44.46 14.55 -8.01
N LYS A 29 45.54 14.34 -8.78
CA LYS A 29 46.89 14.77 -8.41
C LYS A 29 47.02 16.28 -8.15
N PRO A 30 46.41 17.18 -8.95
CA PRO A 30 46.42 18.62 -8.69
C PRO A 30 45.78 19.01 -7.35
N PHE A 31 44.82 18.22 -6.89
CA PHE A 31 44.04 18.49 -5.66
C PHE A 31 44.59 17.75 -4.42
N LYS A 32 45.69 17.03 -4.52
CA LYS A 32 46.28 16.24 -3.43
C LYS A 32 46.42 17.03 -2.12
N LYS A 33 46.72 18.33 -2.20
CA LYS A 33 46.83 19.23 -1.04
C LYS A 33 45.50 19.37 -0.27
N PHE A 34 44.38 19.26 -0.98
CA PHE A 34 43.01 19.37 -0.44
C PHE A 34 42.28 18.04 -0.34
N GLU A 35 42.98 16.93 -0.60
CA GLU A 35 42.37 15.59 -0.70
C GLU A 35 41.54 15.23 0.53
N LYS A 36 42.10 15.47 1.73
CA LYS A 36 41.37 15.19 2.98
C LYS A 36 40.09 16.03 3.11
N LEU A 37 40.18 17.32 2.79
CA LEU A 37 39.04 18.23 2.88
C LEU A 37 37.96 17.86 1.87
N ILE A 38 38.34 17.49 0.64
CA ILE A 38 37.41 17.05 -0.41
C ILE A 38 36.78 15.73 -0.02
N THR A 39 37.56 14.77 0.49
CA THR A 39 37.04 13.44 0.89
C THR A 39 36.05 13.58 2.05
N TYR A 40 36.41 14.27 3.13
CA TYR A 40 35.50 14.48 4.26
C TYR A 40 34.28 15.32 3.87
N GLY A 41 34.45 16.33 3.01
CA GLY A 41 33.33 17.12 2.50
C GLY A 41 32.35 16.26 1.69
N PHE A 42 32.86 15.38 0.84
CA PHE A 42 32.06 14.48 0.05
C PHE A 42 31.35 13.42 0.91
N GLU A 43 32.02 12.81 1.86
CA GLU A 43 31.44 11.86 2.81
C GLU A 43 30.32 12.50 3.65
N THR A 44 30.59 13.73 4.16
CA THR A 44 29.57 14.48 4.91
C THR A 44 28.35 14.80 4.04
N LEU A 45 28.56 15.21 2.79
CA LEU A 45 27.48 15.48 1.85
C LEU A 45 26.65 14.22 1.56
N LEU A 46 27.30 13.07 1.36
CA LEU A 46 26.60 11.80 1.15
C LEU A 46 25.74 11.42 2.37
N VAL A 47 26.29 11.56 3.57
CA VAL A 47 25.54 11.28 4.81
C VAL A 47 24.33 12.21 4.93
N LEU A 48 24.49 13.49 4.64
CA LEU A 48 23.38 14.46 4.65
C LEU A 48 22.30 14.11 3.61
N ILE A 49 22.69 13.69 2.41
CA ILE A 49 21.74 13.24 1.37
C ILE A 49 20.98 12.00 1.84
N VAL A 50 21.65 11.03 2.46
CA VAL A 50 20.99 9.82 2.99
C VAL A 50 20.01 10.19 4.10
N ILE A 51 20.40 11.06 5.04
CA ILE A 51 19.52 11.52 6.12
C ILE A 51 18.30 12.27 5.54
N LEU A 52 18.53 13.17 4.60
CA LEU A 52 17.45 13.95 3.97
C LEU A 52 16.49 13.04 3.20
N THR A 53 17.00 12.10 2.43
CA THR A 53 16.15 11.15 1.70
C THR A 53 15.37 10.24 2.64
N ALA A 54 15.98 9.75 3.71
CA ALA A 54 15.31 8.98 4.74
C ALA A 54 14.20 9.81 5.42
N TYR A 55 14.47 11.05 5.78
CA TYR A 55 13.48 11.96 6.37
C TYR A 55 12.28 12.20 5.44
N VAL A 56 12.55 12.50 4.15
CA VAL A 56 11.50 12.69 3.13
C VAL A 56 10.68 11.42 2.95
N GLN A 57 11.32 10.25 2.92
CA GLN A 57 10.61 8.97 2.76
C GLN A 57 9.76 8.62 3.97
N ILE A 58 10.26 8.86 5.19
CA ILE A 58 9.50 8.63 6.42
C ILE A 58 8.28 9.55 6.47
N ASN A 59 8.45 10.84 6.21
CA ASN A 59 7.31 11.78 6.19
C ASN A 59 6.28 11.44 5.10
N LYS A 60 6.76 11.06 3.90
CA LYS A 60 5.87 10.63 2.82
C LYS A 60 5.13 9.37 3.17
N PHE A 61 5.79 8.41 3.83
CA PHE A 61 5.16 7.16 4.26
C PHE A 61 4.09 7.41 5.32
N THR A 62 4.37 8.23 6.33
CA THR A 62 3.37 8.60 7.36
C THR A 62 2.19 9.34 6.76
N THR A 63 2.42 10.27 5.83
CA THR A 63 1.33 11.01 5.15
C THR A 63 0.47 10.09 4.27
N ILE A 64 1.08 9.12 3.57
CA ILE A 64 0.34 8.13 2.77
C ILE A 64 -0.50 7.22 3.66
N VAL A 65 0.03 6.80 4.80
CA VAL A 65 -0.70 5.94 5.75
C VAL A 65 -1.89 6.67 6.39
N ASP A 66 -1.79 7.99 6.56
CA ASP A 66 -2.84 8.76 7.24
C ASP A 66 -3.89 9.38 6.31
N ASN A 67 -3.64 9.58 4.99
CA ASN A 67 -4.49 10.49 4.21
C ASN A 67 -4.93 10.10 2.80
N ASP A 68 -4.37 9.09 2.12
CA ASP A 68 -4.69 8.97 0.69
C ASP A 68 -5.19 7.58 0.24
N GLY A 69 -6.47 7.55 -0.08
CA GLY A 69 -7.08 6.49 -0.90
C GLY A 69 -7.42 5.21 -0.16
N TYR A 70 -7.32 5.23 1.17
CA TYR A 70 -7.65 4.11 2.04
C TYR A 70 -9.05 4.22 2.61
N TYR A 71 -9.46 3.24 3.37
CA TYR A 71 -10.74 3.28 4.07
C TYR A 71 -10.71 4.38 5.15
N SER A 72 -11.78 5.19 5.19
CA SER A 72 -11.94 6.23 6.20
C SER A 72 -12.09 5.62 7.60
N ASP A 73 -11.70 6.38 8.62
CA ASP A 73 -11.84 5.94 10.01
C ASP A 73 -13.30 5.64 10.38
N GLY A 74 -14.25 6.43 9.84
CA GLY A 74 -15.68 6.18 10.04
C GLY A 74 -16.17 4.87 9.39
N ALA A 75 -15.65 4.52 8.20
CA ALA A 75 -15.97 3.24 7.57
C ALA A 75 -15.42 2.07 8.38
N ILE A 76 -14.21 2.20 8.91
CA ILE A 76 -13.58 1.17 9.75
C ILE A 76 -14.35 1.01 11.08
N GLU A 77 -14.75 2.11 11.71
CA GLU A 77 -15.54 2.09 12.93
C GLU A 77 -16.90 1.41 12.69
N ALA A 78 -17.55 1.68 11.56
CA ALA A 78 -18.79 1.03 11.17
C ALA A 78 -18.61 -0.49 10.99
N VAL A 79 -17.49 -0.93 10.40
CA VAL A 79 -17.14 -2.35 10.30
C VAL A 79 -16.92 -2.99 11.67
N ILE A 80 -16.15 -2.33 12.55
CA ILE A 80 -15.88 -2.82 13.92
C ILE A 80 -17.17 -2.99 14.71
N ASN A 81 -18.09 -2.00 14.62
CA ASN A 81 -19.37 -2.05 15.31
C ASN A 81 -20.32 -3.11 14.75
N ALA A 82 -20.27 -3.38 13.44
CA ALA A 82 -21.09 -4.39 12.79
C ALA A 82 -20.65 -5.83 13.08
N LYS A 83 -19.38 -6.05 13.42
CA LYS A 83 -18.76 -7.36 13.72
C LYS A 83 -19.13 -8.44 12.69
N PRO A 84 -18.83 -8.21 11.39
CA PRO A 84 -19.20 -9.15 10.34
C PRO A 84 -18.46 -10.48 10.50
N LYS A 85 -19.13 -11.59 10.21
CA LYS A 85 -18.49 -12.92 10.15
C LYS A 85 -17.68 -13.10 8.86
N ARG A 86 -18.17 -12.55 7.76
CA ARG A 86 -17.56 -12.65 6.42
C ARG A 86 -17.73 -11.35 5.66
N MET A 87 -16.71 -10.54 5.64
CA MET A 87 -16.75 -9.25 4.95
C MET A 87 -16.01 -9.30 3.62
N TYR A 88 -16.55 -8.59 2.63
CA TYR A 88 -15.81 -8.22 1.44
C TYR A 88 -15.03 -6.91 1.68
N ASN A 89 -13.83 -6.85 1.16
CA ASN A 89 -13.01 -5.65 1.09
C ASN A 89 -12.21 -5.63 -0.21
N ASP A 90 -11.84 -4.44 -0.67
CA ASP A 90 -11.02 -4.28 -1.87
C ASP A 90 -9.57 -4.73 -1.65
N PHE A 91 -8.99 -5.44 -2.64
CA PHE A 91 -7.65 -6.02 -2.57
C PHE A 91 -6.57 -5.01 -2.19
N GLY A 92 -6.55 -3.85 -2.87
CA GLY A 92 -5.51 -2.82 -2.68
C GLY A 92 -5.50 -2.19 -1.28
N GLN A 93 -6.59 -2.32 -0.53
CA GLN A 93 -6.78 -1.67 0.77
C GLN A 93 -6.82 -2.65 1.94
N GLY A 94 -6.78 -3.95 1.64
CA GLY A 94 -6.89 -4.98 2.66
C GLY A 94 -5.78 -4.95 3.72
N GLY A 95 -4.55 -4.60 3.33
CA GLY A 95 -3.44 -4.46 4.26
C GLY A 95 -3.62 -3.30 5.25
N TYR A 96 -4.16 -2.17 4.78
CA TYR A 96 -4.50 -1.04 5.65
C TYR A 96 -5.64 -1.38 6.62
N LEU A 97 -6.67 -2.05 6.11
CA LEU A 97 -7.78 -2.53 6.93
C LEU A 97 -7.28 -3.47 8.03
N LEU A 98 -6.42 -4.43 7.68
CA LEU A 98 -5.78 -5.35 8.63
C LEU A 98 -5.06 -4.58 9.75
N TYR A 99 -4.23 -3.60 9.39
CA TYR A 99 -3.53 -2.74 10.34
C TYR A 99 -4.47 -1.98 11.28
N LYS A 100 -5.54 -1.40 10.75
CA LYS A 100 -6.50 -0.62 11.56
C LYS A 100 -7.32 -1.51 12.50
N LEU A 101 -7.72 -2.70 12.06
CA LEU A 101 -8.44 -3.66 12.89
C LEU A 101 -7.55 -4.24 14.00
N ASP A 102 -6.28 -4.53 13.69
CA ASP A 102 -5.30 -4.98 14.68
C ASP A 102 -5.08 -3.91 15.76
N LYS A 103 -4.86 -2.66 15.34
CA LYS A 103 -4.71 -1.53 16.26
C LYS A 103 -5.93 -1.31 17.17
N ALA A 104 -7.12 -1.66 16.69
CA ALA A 104 -8.36 -1.58 17.44
C ALA A 104 -8.65 -2.84 18.29
N ASN A 105 -7.77 -3.85 18.27
CA ASN A 105 -7.97 -5.18 18.88
C ASN A 105 -9.28 -5.86 18.40
N ALA A 106 -9.64 -5.66 17.14
CA ALA A 106 -10.87 -6.17 16.55
C ALA A 106 -10.64 -7.32 15.54
N LEU A 107 -9.38 -7.74 15.37
CA LEU A 107 -9.01 -8.70 14.34
C LEU A 107 -9.48 -10.12 14.65
N ASP A 108 -9.44 -10.52 15.90
CA ASP A 108 -9.75 -11.90 16.33
C ASP A 108 -11.22 -12.29 16.03
N ASP A 109 -12.11 -11.32 15.95
CA ASP A 109 -13.54 -11.52 15.74
C ASP A 109 -13.97 -11.41 14.26
N MET A 110 -13.05 -11.04 13.34
CA MET A 110 -13.40 -10.69 11.96
C MET A 110 -12.50 -11.36 10.93
N ASN A 111 -13.12 -11.86 9.84
CA ASN A 111 -12.36 -12.41 8.71
C ASN A 111 -12.31 -11.41 7.56
N ILE A 112 -11.13 -10.83 7.33
CA ILE A 112 -10.83 -10.03 6.14
C ILE A 112 -10.77 -10.96 4.92
N PHE A 113 -11.45 -10.59 3.84
CA PHE A 113 -11.54 -11.44 2.66
C PHE A 113 -10.21 -11.55 1.91
N ILE A 114 -9.55 -10.40 1.70
CA ILE A 114 -8.34 -10.35 0.90
C ILE A 114 -7.43 -9.18 1.32
N TYR A 115 -6.11 -9.39 1.26
CA TYR A 115 -5.11 -8.37 1.55
C TYR A 115 -3.84 -8.58 0.70
N GLY A 116 -2.88 -7.65 0.75
CA GLY A 116 -1.78 -7.51 -0.19
C GLY A 116 -0.76 -8.65 -0.30
N LEU A 117 -0.89 -9.74 0.47
CA LEU A 117 -0.07 -10.95 0.33
C LEU A 117 -0.72 -11.91 -0.69
N GLY A 118 -0.68 -11.53 -1.97
CA GLY A 118 -1.32 -12.28 -3.05
C GLY A 118 -0.94 -13.76 -3.13
N ASP A 119 0.27 -14.11 -2.71
CA ASP A 119 0.78 -15.49 -2.74
C ASP A 119 0.11 -16.42 -1.73
N VAL A 120 -0.57 -15.86 -0.72
CA VAL A 120 -1.30 -16.63 0.30
C VAL A 120 -2.69 -17.06 -0.19
N PHE A 121 -3.24 -16.32 -1.16
CA PHE A 121 -4.57 -16.58 -1.69
C PHE A 121 -4.52 -17.46 -2.93
N SER A 122 -5.51 -18.33 -3.07
CA SER A 122 -5.64 -19.09 -4.31
C SER A 122 -5.92 -18.17 -5.50
N ASN A 123 -5.41 -18.53 -6.68
CA ASN A 123 -5.67 -17.77 -7.92
C ASN A 123 -7.16 -17.54 -8.17
N ASN A 124 -8.04 -18.47 -7.74
CA ASN A 124 -9.47 -18.33 -7.89
C ASN A 124 -10.04 -17.17 -7.07
N ILE A 125 -9.56 -16.94 -5.84
CA ILE A 125 -10.01 -15.83 -5.00
C ILE A 125 -9.61 -14.49 -5.63
N LEU A 126 -8.39 -14.38 -6.16
CA LEU A 126 -7.90 -13.16 -6.83
C LEU A 126 -8.70 -12.84 -8.09
N ILE A 127 -9.00 -13.87 -8.89
CA ILE A 127 -9.82 -13.75 -10.10
C ILE A 127 -11.25 -13.34 -9.73
N ASP A 128 -11.86 -13.99 -8.75
CA ASP A 128 -13.22 -13.73 -8.32
C ASP A 128 -13.36 -12.34 -7.70
N THR A 129 -12.37 -11.88 -6.92
CA THR A 129 -12.32 -10.52 -6.40
C THR A 129 -12.33 -9.49 -7.54
N THR A 130 -11.51 -9.72 -8.57
CA THR A 130 -11.45 -8.84 -9.74
C THR A 130 -12.75 -8.83 -10.50
N LYS A 131 -13.35 -10.00 -10.73
CA LYS A 131 -14.64 -10.14 -11.40
C LYS A 131 -15.76 -9.43 -10.63
N LEU A 132 -15.79 -9.60 -9.31
CA LEU A 132 -16.80 -8.95 -8.46
C LEU A 132 -16.62 -7.43 -8.46
N TYR A 133 -15.40 -6.92 -8.27
CA TYR A 133 -15.10 -5.49 -8.30
C TYR A 133 -15.52 -4.82 -9.61
N LYS A 134 -15.24 -5.48 -10.76
CA LYS A 134 -15.50 -4.96 -12.10
C LYS A 134 -16.88 -5.34 -12.66
N LEU A 135 -17.67 -6.12 -11.92
CA LEU A 135 -18.96 -6.68 -12.39
C LEU A 135 -18.83 -7.49 -13.71
N GLN A 136 -17.76 -8.29 -13.82
CA GLN A 136 -17.50 -9.12 -14.99
C GLN A 136 -18.25 -10.47 -14.99
N GLU A 137 -18.85 -10.80 -13.87
CA GLU A 137 -19.72 -11.96 -13.66
C GLU A 137 -20.90 -11.51 -12.81
N ASP A 138 -21.97 -12.31 -12.72
CA ASP A 138 -23.11 -12.03 -11.85
C ASP A 138 -22.63 -11.82 -10.39
N PRO A 139 -22.79 -10.60 -9.83
CA PRO A 139 -22.31 -10.29 -8.50
C PRO A 139 -22.95 -11.15 -7.41
N GLU A 140 -24.26 -11.47 -7.55
CA GLU A 140 -24.98 -12.26 -6.55
C GLU A 140 -24.43 -13.68 -6.45
N LYS A 141 -23.99 -14.26 -7.56
CA LYS A 141 -23.37 -15.57 -7.57
C LYS A 141 -22.07 -15.60 -6.78
N LEU A 142 -21.22 -14.57 -6.95
CA LEU A 142 -19.95 -14.46 -6.23
C LEU A 142 -20.16 -14.09 -4.76
N ILE A 143 -21.09 -13.19 -4.48
CA ILE A 143 -21.49 -12.83 -3.12
C ILE A 143 -22.02 -14.06 -2.35
N ALA A 144 -22.87 -14.85 -2.98
CA ALA A 144 -23.38 -16.09 -2.40
C ALA A 144 -22.30 -17.15 -2.20
N LYS A 145 -21.38 -17.30 -3.17
CA LYS A 145 -20.25 -18.24 -3.09
C LYS A 145 -19.40 -18.02 -1.82
N TYR A 146 -19.13 -16.76 -1.48
CA TYR A 146 -18.33 -16.41 -0.32
C TYR A 146 -19.17 -16.10 0.93
N ASN A 147 -20.49 -16.04 0.77
CA ASN A 147 -21.47 -15.78 1.83
C ASN A 147 -21.14 -14.50 2.63
N PHE A 148 -20.89 -13.40 1.90
CA PHE A 148 -20.63 -12.11 2.53
C PHE A 148 -21.87 -11.59 3.27
N ASP A 149 -21.69 -11.12 4.48
CA ASP A 149 -22.68 -10.45 5.32
C ASP A 149 -22.46 -8.93 5.41
N LEU A 150 -21.24 -8.49 5.06
CA LEU A 150 -20.87 -7.09 4.96
C LEU A 150 -19.99 -6.85 3.74
N MET A 151 -20.19 -5.70 3.08
CA MET A 151 -19.39 -5.25 1.95
C MET A 151 -18.81 -3.87 2.23
N LEU A 152 -17.48 -3.77 2.29
CA LEU A 152 -16.75 -2.52 2.41
C LEU A 152 -16.14 -2.17 1.06
N THR A 153 -16.60 -1.08 0.45
CA THR A 153 -16.23 -0.71 -0.92
C THR A 153 -15.81 0.75 -1.04
N VAL A 154 -15.02 1.06 -2.06
CA VAL A 154 -14.73 2.44 -2.45
C VAL A 154 -15.95 3.04 -3.16
N SER A 155 -16.32 4.29 -2.82
CA SER A 155 -17.53 4.99 -3.29
C SER A 155 -17.67 5.04 -4.83
N LYS A 156 -16.56 5.14 -5.56
CA LYS A 156 -16.55 5.24 -7.02
C LYS A 156 -16.49 3.90 -7.75
N SER A 157 -16.45 2.78 -7.02
CA SER A 157 -16.32 1.46 -7.64
C SER A 157 -17.60 1.04 -8.37
N PRO A 158 -17.50 0.21 -9.43
CA PRO A 158 -18.66 -0.38 -10.07
C PRO A 158 -19.52 -1.19 -9.08
N LEU A 159 -18.87 -1.96 -8.21
CA LEU A 159 -19.53 -2.77 -7.20
C LEU A 159 -20.34 -1.91 -6.21
N CYS A 160 -19.82 -0.77 -5.76
CA CYS A 160 -20.53 0.14 -4.88
C CYS A 160 -21.84 0.63 -5.53
N ARG A 161 -21.78 1.05 -6.81
CA ARG A 161 -22.97 1.49 -7.56
C ARG A 161 -24.03 0.39 -7.70
N TYR A 162 -23.59 -0.83 -7.91
CA TYR A 162 -24.48 -1.99 -7.94
C TYR A 162 -25.17 -2.21 -6.59
N LEU A 163 -24.40 -2.19 -5.49
CA LEU A 163 -24.94 -2.44 -4.15
C LEU A 163 -25.91 -1.36 -3.69
N ILE A 164 -25.72 -0.09 -4.06
CA ILE A 164 -26.65 1.01 -3.76
C ILE A 164 -28.04 0.74 -4.36
N GLN A 165 -28.11 0.10 -5.52
CA GLN A 165 -29.35 -0.19 -6.23
C GLN A 165 -29.94 -1.55 -5.87
N ASN A 166 -29.23 -2.37 -5.12
CA ASN A 166 -29.64 -3.72 -4.79
C ASN A 166 -30.44 -3.76 -3.48
N PRO A 167 -31.73 -4.16 -3.52
CA PRO A 167 -32.59 -4.16 -2.33
C PRO A 167 -32.15 -5.15 -1.24
N ASN A 168 -31.28 -6.12 -1.57
CA ASN A 168 -30.73 -7.08 -0.62
C ASN A 168 -29.67 -6.48 0.31
N TRP A 169 -29.24 -5.24 0.04
CA TRP A 169 -28.19 -4.57 0.79
C TRP A 169 -28.68 -3.23 1.34
N LYS A 170 -28.31 -2.96 2.59
CA LYS A 170 -28.60 -1.70 3.27
C LYS A 170 -27.28 -0.97 3.52
N VAL A 171 -27.25 0.33 3.24
CA VAL A 171 -26.14 1.20 3.62
C VAL A 171 -26.10 1.34 5.14
N LEU A 172 -25.01 0.91 5.75
CA LEU A 172 -24.72 1.10 7.17
C LEU A 172 -23.97 2.41 7.43
N TYR A 173 -23.03 2.72 6.52
CA TYR A 173 -22.22 3.92 6.56
C TYR A 173 -21.85 4.36 5.14
N SER A 174 -21.73 5.66 4.93
CA SER A 174 -21.20 6.23 3.68
C SER A 174 -20.53 7.57 3.90
N ASP A 175 -19.47 7.81 3.15
CA ASP A 175 -18.80 9.09 2.99
C ASP A 175 -18.32 9.27 1.55
N ASP A 176 -17.54 10.32 1.29
CA ASP A 176 -17.00 10.61 -0.06
C ASP A 176 -16.05 9.52 -0.58
N MET A 177 -15.45 8.73 0.31
CA MET A 177 -14.44 7.72 0.00
C MET A 177 -15.02 6.31 0.00
N ASN A 178 -15.90 5.97 0.94
CA ASN A 178 -16.30 4.60 1.21
C ASN A 178 -17.79 4.42 1.46
N TYR A 179 -18.24 3.19 1.20
CA TYR A 179 -19.55 2.69 1.60
C TYR A 179 -19.40 1.37 2.34
N VAL A 180 -20.14 1.23 3.43
CA VAL A 180 -20.30 -0.02 4.16
C VAL A 180 -21.74 -0.47 4.01
N PHE A 181 -21.91 -1.66 3.46
CA PHE A 181 -23.22 -2.28 3.27
C PHE A 181 -23.34 -3.50 4.17
N VAL A 182 -24.52 -3.72 4.71
CA VAL A 182 -24.90 -4.96 5.39
C VAL A 182 -26.04 -5.63 4.65
N ARG A 183 -26.08 -6.96 4.69
CA ARG A 183 -27.16 -7.72 4.06
C ARG A 183 -28.48 -7.45 4.79
N ASN A 184 -29.54 -7.19 4.03
CA ASN A 184 -30.90 -7.17 4.58
C ASN A 184 -31.28 -8.59 4.98
N THR A 185 -31.56 -8.82 6.26
CA THR A 185 -32.09 -10.08 6.83
C THR A 185 -33.59 -10.16 6.65
#